data_0a59ab6f1c7cd62d605f433998ce5938
#
_entry.id   0a59ab6f1c7cd62d605f433998ce5938
#
_cell.length_a   1.000
_cell.length_b   1.000
_cell.length_c   1.000
_cell.angle_alpha   90.00
_cell.angle_beta   90.00
_cell.angle_gamma   90.00
#
_symmetry.space_group_name_H-M   'P 1'
#
loop_
_entity.id
_entity.type
_entity.pdbx_description
1 polymer ?
#
loop_
_entity_poly.entity_id
_entity_poly.type
_entity_poly.pdbx_seq_one_letter_code
_entity_poly.pdbx_strand_id
1 'polypeptide(L)'
;MSKNTVKTFVLLLGLTGLFVVIGGSLAGSTGATIMLLVSFAFVGGSYWFSDKLAIKAARAVPASEAEMPEYFAIMRELSQSAGMPMPRLFVTPDLQPNAFATGRNPDHAAVAVTRGILELCDWDELRGVLAHELSHVGNRDILIGSVAAAIATAITYLAYMAQWGALFGGGSRDGEGQNPIALLATALLAPLAAGVLQASLSRSREFEADRSGARLVGTGEPLARALLKLERGARTIPMDVQPAQAQAYIVNPLSGRRVQFANLFRSHPPTEDRVARLRAGTWVS
;
A
#
# COMPACT_ATOMS: atom_id res chain seq x y z
N MET A 1 -19.73 11.62 4.26
CA MET A 1 -18.35 11.24 3.82
C MET A 1 -17.68 10.48 4.94
N SER A 2 -16.99 9.37 4.63
CA SER A 2 -16.21 8.63 5.63
C SER A 2 -15.02 9.48 6.10
N LYS A 3 -14.54 9.24 7.35
CA LYS A 3 -13.34 9.92 7.88
C LYS A 3 -12.12 9.71 6.95
N ASN A 4 -12.03 8.55 6.30
CA ASN A 4 -10.94 8.22 5.39
C ASN A 4 -11.03 9.01 4.07
N THR A 5 -12.25 9.24 3.55
CA THR A 5 -12.46 10.11 2.39
C THR A 5 -11.97 11.53 2.66
N VAL A 6 -12.29 12.09 3.83
CA VAL A 6 -11.81 13.44 4.23
C VAL A 6 -10.29 13.49 4.30
N LYS A 7 -9.65 12.49 4.94
CA LYS A 7 -8.18 12.40 5.01
C LYS A 7 -7.54 12.33 3.62
N THR A 8 -8.13 11.56 2.71
CA THR A 8 -7.65 11.46 1.33
C THR A 8 -7.70 12.83 0.64
N PHE A 9 -8.82 13.55 0.74
CA PHE A 9 -8.93 14.89 0.17
C PHE A 9 -7.92 15.88 0.76
N VAL A 10 -7.71 15.89 2.07
CA VAL A 10 -6.71 16.74 2.72
C VAL A 10 -5.30 16.42 2.21
N LEU A 11 -4.97 15.15 2.05
CA LEU A 11 -3.68 14.72 1.52
C LEU A 11 -3.48 15.19 0.07
N LEU A 12 -4.49 15.06 -0.77
CA LEU A 12 -4.47 15.48 -2.17
C LEU A 12 -4.37 17.01 -2.31
N LEU A 13 -5.10 17.76 -1.48
CA LEU A 13 -5.00 19.22 -1.44
C LEU A 13 -3.63 19.69 -0.96
N GLY A 14 -3.07 19.06 0.07
CA GLY A 14 -1.71 19.35 0.56
C GLY A 14 -0.66 19.12 -0.52
N LEU A 15 -0.78 18.02 -1.27
CA LEU A 15 0.10 17.73 -2.39
C LEU A 15 -0.04 18.77 -3.50
N THR A 16 -1.27 19.12 -3.89
CA THR A 16 -1.51 20.16 -4.90
C THR A 16 -0.88 21.49 -4.46
N GLY A 17 -1.07 21.88 -3.20
CA GLY A 17 -0.44 23.09 -2.63
C GLY A 17 1.09 23.06 -2.73
N LEU A 18 1.70 21.91 -2.42
CA LEU A 18 3.16 21.72 -2.55
C LEU A 18 3.63 21.90 -4.00
N PHE A 19 2.94 21.31 -4.98
CA PHE A 19 3.27 21.49 -6.40
C PHE A 19 3.20 22.97 -6.82
N VAL A 20 2.14 23.68 -6.40
CA VAL A 20 1.94 25.09 -6.70
C VAL A 20 3.06 25.95 -6.08
N VAL A 21 3.43 25.69 -4.84
CA VAL A 21 4.53 26.42 -4.16
C VAL A 21 5.86 26.18 -4.89
N ILE A 22 6.18 24.93 -5.23
CA ILE A 22 7.40 24.60 -5.98
C ILE A 22 7.40 25.31 -7.35
N GLY A 23 6.29 25.21 -8.10
CA GLY A 23 6.18 25.89 -9.40
C GLY A 23 6.33 27.41 -9.30
N GLY A 24 5.66 27.98 -8.29
CA GLY A 24 5.74 29.43 -8.04
C GLY A 24 7.14 29.91 -7.68
N SER A 25 7.89 29.12 -6.90
CA SER A 25 9.28 29.46 -6.53
C SER A 25 10.25 29.33 -7.71
N LEU A 26 9.98 28.45 -8.69
CA LEU A 26 10.84 28.24 -9.85
C LEU A 26 10.59 29.22 -11.00
N ALA A 27 9.34 29.57 -11.29
CA ALA A 27 8.94 30.37 -12.46
C ALA A 27 7.76 31.31 -12.20
N GLY A 28 7.60 31.79 -10.96
CA GLY A 28 6.57 32.75 -10.61
C GLY A 28 5.14 32.24 -10.87
N SER A 29 4.23 33.15 -11.24
CA SER A 29 2.82 32.79 -11.48
C SER A 29 2.63 31.77 -12.61
N THR A 30 3.45 31.82 -13.65
CA THR A 30 3.42 30.86 -14.75
C THR A 30 3.78 29.47 -14.25
N GLY A 31 4.85 29.33 -13.46
CA GLY A 31 5.26 28.07 -12.87
C GLY A 31 4.20 27.50 -11.92
N ALA A 32 3.59 28.36 -11.09
CA ALA A 32 2.49 27.96 -10.22
C ALA A 32 1.30 27.40 -11.00
N THR A 33 0.91 28.06 -12.10
CA THR A 33 -0.21 27.63 -12.96
C THR A 33 0.09 26.29 -13.64
N ILE A 34 1.30 26.13 -14.20
CA ILE A 34 1.71 24.87 -14.84
C ILE A 34 1.68 23.72 -13.83
N MET A 35 2.26 23.95 -12.64
CA MET A 35 2.33 22.93 -11.61
C MET A 35 0.96 22.62 -10.99
N LEU A 36 0.03 23.56 -11.00
CA LEU A 36 -1.37 23.30 -10.64
C LEU A 36 -2.00 22.32 -11.65
N LEU A 37 -1.85 22.54 -12.95
CA LEU A 37 -2.38 21.65 -13.98
C LEU A 37 -1.74 20.26 -13.91
N VAL A 38 -0.42 20.21 -13.73
CA VAL A 38 0.33 18.96 -13.53
C VAL A 38 -0.18 18.21 -12.29
N SER A 39 -0.44 18.92 -11.17
CA SER A 39 -0.97 18.32 -9.97
C SER A 39 -2.36 17.73 -10.19
N PHE A 40 -3.26 18.40 -10.89
CA PHE A 40 -4.58 17.86 -11.21
C PHE A 40 -4.49 16.59 -12.07
N ALA A 41 -3.65 16.58 -13.10
CA ALA A 41 -3.44 15.39 -13.93
C ALA A 41 -2.86 14.23 -13.10
N PHE A 42 -1.88 14.52 -12.23
CA PHE A 42 -1.24 13.54 -11.37
C PHE A 42 -2.20 12.98 -10.29
N VAL A 43 -2.89 13.86 -9.57
CA VAL A 43 -3.85 13.51 -8.52
C VAL A 43 -5.03 12.75 -9.11
N GLY A 44 -5.61 13.24 -10.21
CA GLY A 44 -6.70 12.58 -10.92
C GLY A 44 -6.28 11.22 -11.47
N GLY A 45 -5.10 11.14 -12.09
CA GLY A 45 -4.53 9.89 -12.58
C GLY A 45 -4.29 8.88 -11.45
N SER A 46 -3.69 9.31 -10.34
CA SER A 46 -3.45 8.46 -9.17
C SER A 46 -4.76 7.92 -8.57
N TYR A 47 -5.80 8.74 -8.51
CA TYR A 47 -7.12 8.32 -8.04
C TYR A 47 -7.76 7.29 -8.99
N TRP A 48 -7.82 7.62 -10.31
CA TRP A 48 -8.52 6.82 -11.31
C TRP A 48 -7.85 5.49 -11.60
N PHE A 49 -6.50 5.44 -11.56
CA PHE A 49 -5.70 4.29 -11.95
C PHE A 49 -4.98 3.61 -10.77
N SER A 50 -5.35 3.93 -9.52
CA SER A 50 -4.68 3.42 -8.31
C SER A 50 -4.61 1.89 -8.27
N ASP A 51 -5.68 1.20 -8.64
CA ASP A 51 -5.75 -0.26 -8.72
C ASP A 51 -4.80 -0.82 -9.78
N LYS A 52 -4.83 -0.25 -11.00
CA LYS A 52 -3.98 -0.71 -12.11
C LYS A 52 -2.49 -0.50 -11.82
N LEU A 53 -2.16 0.64 -11.20
CA LEU A 53 -0.79 0.96 -10.83
C LEU A 53 -0.28 -0.01 -9.76
N ALA A 54 -1.07 -0.30 -8.72
CA ALA A 54 -0.69 -1.24 -7.66
C ALA A 54 -0.52 -2.67 -8.20
N ILE A 55 -1.47 -3.16 -9.01
CA ILE A 55 -1.43 -4.47 -9.64
C ILE A 55 -0.20 -4.62 -10.55
N LYS A 56 0.07 -3.62 -11.39
CA LYS A 56 1.25 -3.61 -12.28
C LYS A 56 2.56 -3.58 -11.48
N ALA A 57 2.62 -2.77 -10.44
CA ALA A 57 3.80 -2.63 -9.59
C ALA A 57 4.11 -3.93 -8.82
N ALA A 58 3.08 -4.67 -8.40
CA ALA A 58 3.21 -5.98 -7.79
C ALA A 58 3.43 -7.11 -8.81
N ARG A 59 3.51 -6.84 -10.11
CA ARG A 59 3.62 -7.86 -11.18
C ARG A 59 2.50 -8.90 -11.10
N ALA A 60 1.34 -8.50 -10.57
CA ALA A 60 0.22 -9.39 -10.34
C ALA A 60 -0.50 -9.72 -11.66
N VAL A 61 -0.84 -10.99 -11.84
CA VAL A 61 -1.60 -11.49 -12.97
C VAL A 61 -3.03 -11.85 -12.51
N PRO A 62 -4.05 -11.73 -13.38
CA PRO A 62 -5.39 -12.17 -13.04
C PRO A 62 -5.40 -13.63 -12.63
N ALA A 63 -6.08 -13.95 -11.52
CA ALA A 63 -6.32 -15.32 -11.10
C ALA A 63 -7.33 -15.99 -12.05
N SER A 64 -7.16 -17.29 -12.29
CA SER A 64 -8.09 -18.12 -13.06
C SER A 64 -8.98 -18.92 -12.11
N GLU A 65 -10.30 -18.84 -12.26
CA GLU A 65 -11.23 -19.61 -11.43
C GLU A 65 -11.09 -21.12 -11.69
N ALA A 66 -10.74 -21.51 -12.92
CA ALA A 66 -10.50 -22.92 -13.25
C ALA A 66 -9.26 -23.50 -12.55
N GLU A 67 -8.24 -22.65 -12.28
CA GLU A 67 -6.99 -23.07 -11.62
C GLU A 67 -7.05 -22.92 -10.11
N MET A 68 -7.89 -22.01 -9.60
CA MET A 68 -7.97 -21.63 -8.19
C MET A 68 -9.43 -21.56 -7.68
N PRO A 69 -10.22 -22.64 -7.83
CA PRO A 69 -11.64 -22.61 -7.52
C PRO A 69 -11.93 -22.25 -6.05
N GLU A 70 -11.11 -22.69 -5.10
CA GLU A 70 -11.27 -22.39 -3.68
C GLU A 70 -11.07 -20.91 -3.36
N TYR A 71 -10.07 -20.27 -3.99
CA TYR A 71 -9.83 -18.83 -3.83
C TYR A 71 -11.06 -18.01 -4.26
N PHE A 72 -11.66 -18.37 -5.40
CA PHE A 72 -12.88 -17.75 -5.90
C PHE A 72 -14.10 -18.06 -5.03
N ALA A 73 -14.24 -19.31 -4.56
CA ALA A 73 -15.35 -19.72 -3.69
C ALA A 73 -15.34 -18.95 -2.37
N ILE A 74 -14.17 -18.86 -1.72
CA ILE A 74 -14.01 -18.10 -0.46
C ILE A 74 -14.33 -16.61 -0.68
N MET A 75 -13.77 -16.01 -1.74
CA MET A 75 -14.00 -14.58 -2.00
C MET A 75 -15.47 -14.28 -2.34
N ARG A 76 -16.15 -15.16 -3.06
CA ARG A 76 -17.56 -15.02 -3.39
C ARG A 76 -18.43 -15.09 -2.14
N GLU A 77 -18.17 -16.07 -1.25
CA GLU A 77 -18.89 -16.23 0.02
C GLU A 77 -18.68 -14.99 0.92
N LEU A 78 -17.44 -14.55 1.10
CA LEU A 78 -17.10 -13.37 1.91
C LEU A 78 -17.76 -12.09 1.35
N SER A 79 -17.72 -11.91 0.03
CA SER A 79 -18.33 -10.75 -0.63
C SER A 79 -19.86 -10.73 -0.46
N GLN A 80 -20.51 -11.88 -0.60
CA GLN A 80 -21.95 -12.03 -0.37
C GLN A 80 -22.29 -11.72 1.09
N SER A 81 -21.55 -12.30 2.05
CA SER A 81 -21.75 -12.05 3.48
C SER A 81 -21.54 -10.59 3.87
N ALA A 82 -20.62 -9.89 3.19
CA ALA A 82 -20.35 -8.49 3.40
C ALA A 82 -21.32 -7.55 2.65
N GLY A 83 -22.18 -8.07 1.78
CA GLY A 83 -23.07 -7.28 0.92
C GLY A 83 -22.30 -6.39 -0.07
N MET A 84 -21.13 -6.84 -0.54
CA MET A 84 -20.26 -6.10 -1.44
C MET A 84 -20.07 -6.81 -2.77
N PRO A 85 -19.81 -6.07 -3.88
CA PRO A 85 -19.40 -6.68 -5.12
C PRO A 85 -18.10 -7.46 -4.93
N MET A 86 -17.99 -8.60 -5.63
CA MET A 86 -16.78 -9.41 -5.61
C MET A 86 -15.61 -8.65 -6.24
N PRO A 87 -14.49 -8.44 -5.55
CA PRO A 87 -13.33 -7.78 -6.11
C PRO A 87 -12.69 -8.64 -7.20
N ARG A 88 -11.92 -8.01 -8.09
CA ARG A 88 -11.09 -8.73 -9.06
C ARG A 88 -9.95 -9.42 -8.33
N LEU A 89 -9.67 -10.69 -8.66
CA LEU A 89 -8.66 -11.51 -7.99
C LEU A 89 -7.39 -11.61 -8.82
N PHE A 90 -6.25 -11.49 -8.13
CA PHE A 90 -4.93 -11.52 -8.72
C PHE A 90 -3.98 -12.39 -7.90
N VAL A 91 -2.91 -12.86 -8.58
CA VAL A 91 -1.79 -13.57 -7.94
C VAL A 91 -0.48 -12.91 -8.34
N THR A 92 0.41 -12.69 -7.39
CA THR A 92 1.78 -12.24 -7.66
C THR A 92 2.76 -13.41 -7.66
N PRO A 93 3.86 -13.34 -8.43
CA PRO A 93 4.85 -14.42 -8.48
C PRO A 93 5.73 -14.50 -7.23
N ASP A 94 5.56 -13.59 -6.27
CA ASP A 94 6.43 -13.49 -5.10
C ASP A 94 6.28 -14.70 -4.17
N LEU A 95 7.41 -15.21 -3.66
CA LEU A 95 7.45 -16.34 -2.74
C LEU A 95 7.33 -15.92 -1.27
N GLN A 96 7.54 -14.64 -0.94
CA GLN A 96 7.23 -14.15 0.38
C GLN A 96 5.72 -14.17 0.59
N PRO A 97 5.21 -14.86 1.63
CA PRO A 97 3.77 -14.99 1.85
C PRO A 97 3.16 -13.65 2.25
N ASN A 98 2.23 -13.15 1.45
CA ASN A 98 1.56 -11.88 1.71
C ASN A 98 0.27 -11.72 0.87
N ALA A 99 -0.55 -10.73 1.24
CA ALA A 99 -1.75 -10.33 0.48
C ALA A 99 -1.94 -8.82 0.59
N PHE A 100 -2.72 -8.23 -0.33
CA PHE A 100 -3.14 -6.84 -0.26
C PHE A 100 -4.42 -6.59 -1.05
N ALA A 101 -5.18 -5.58 -0.61
CA ALA A 101 -6.30 -5.01 -1.35
C ALA A 101 -5.94 -3.62 -1.89
N THR A 102 -6.47 -3.28 -3.07
CA THR A 102 -6.28 -1.99 -3.73
C THR A 102 -7.54 -1.57 -4.48
N GLY A 103 -7.64 -0.29 -4.81
CA GLY A 103 -8.77 0.25 -5.57
C GLY A 103 -9.26 1.59 -5.02
N ARG A 104 -10.19 2.22 -5.75
CA ARG A 104 -10.77 3.49 -5.34
C ARG A 104 -12.09 3.37 -4.57
N ASN A 105 -12.81 2.27 -4.76
CA ASN A 105 -14.06 1.95 -4.06
C ASN A 105 -14.37 0.44 -4.22
N PRO A 106 -15.41 -0.10 -3.54
CA PRO A 106 -15.78 -1.52 -3.65
C PRO A 106 -16.02 -2.02 -5.08
N ASP A 107 -16.66 -1.20 -5.94
CA ASP A 107 -16.96 -1.58 -7.34
C ASP A 107 -15.69 -1.68 -8.20
N HIS A 108 -14.59 -1.08 -7.76
CA HIS A 108 -13.31 -1.05 -8.46
C HIS A 108 -12.19 -1.57 -7.56
N ALA A 109 -12.51 -2.54 -6.72
CA ALA A 109 -11.55 -3.20 -5.86
C ALA A 109 -10.84 -4.35 -6.56
N ALA A 110 -9.62 -4.61 -6.14
CA ALA A 110 -8.83 -5.77 -6.49
C ALA A 110 -8.15 -6.33 -5.24
N VAL A 111 -8.10 -7.64 -5.12
CA VAL A 111 -7.37 -8.36 -4.07
C VAL A 111 -6.30 -9.21 -4.72
N ALA A 112 -5.09 -9.11 -4.24
CA ALA A 112 -3.97 -9.89 -4.73
C ALA A 112 -3.36 -10.70 -3.60
N VAL A 113 -3.02 -11.95 -3.89
CA VAL A 113 -2.28 -12.86 -3.01
C VAL A 113 -0.97 -13.25 -3.66
N THR A 114 0.06 -13.51 -2.87
CA THR A 114 1.34 -14.01 -3.39
C THR A 114 1.27 -15.52 -3.56
N ARG A 115 2.12 -16.08 -4.45
CA ARG A 115 2.30 -17.52 -4.51
C ARG A 115 2.72 -18.10 -3.16
N GLY A 116 3.58 -17.37 -2.44
CA GLY A 116 4.06 -17.80 -1.13
C GLY A 116 2.94 -17.95 -0.08
N ILE A 117 1.88 -17.13 -0.09
CA ILE A 117 0.78 -17.31 0.86
C ILE A 117 -0.07 -18.53 0.51
N LEU A 118 -0.25 -18.81 -0.79
CA LEU A 118 -0.98 -19.99 -1.26
C LEU A 118 -0.26 -21.31 -0.93
N GLU A 119 1.07 -21.27 -0.84
CA GLU A 119 1.90 -22.42 -0.45
C GLU A 119 1.99 -22.60 1.07
N LEU A 120 1.89 -21.49 1.85
CA LEU A 120 2.11 -21.48 3.29
C LEU A 120 0.84 -21.68 4.11
N CYS A 121 -0.26 -21.06 3.71
CA CYS A 121 -1.51 -21.04 4.44
C CYS A 121 -2.46 -22.13 3.94
N ASP A 122 -3.18 -22.77 4.86
CA ASP A 122 -4.35 -23.55 4.50
C ASP A 122 -5.52 -22.62 4.09
N TRP A 123 -6.57 -23.21 3.50
CA TRP A 123 -7.71 -22.43 3.00
C TRP A 123 -8.51 -21.72 4.10
N ASP A 124 -8.51 -22.26 5.33
CA ASP A 124 -9.15 -21.61 6.47
C ASP A 124 -8.36 -20.36 6.90
N GLU A 125 -7.02 -20.47 6.97
CA GLU A 125 -6.14 -19.34 7.25
C GLU A 125 -6.22 -18.26 6.15
N LEU A 126 -6.24 -18.69 4.88
CA LEU A 126 -6.40 -17.78 3.76
C LEU A 126 -7.77 -17.09 3.80
N ARG A 127 -8.84 -17.77 4.18
CA ARG A 127 -10.17 -17.16 4.42
C ARG A 127 -10.07 -16.01 5.42
N GLY A 128 -9.34 -16.20 6.53
CA GLY A 128 -9.12 -15.15 7.52
C GLY A 128 -8.40 -13.93 6.94
N VAL A 129 -7.34 -14.15 6.14
CA VAL A 129 -6.62 -13.10 5.43
C VAL A 129 -7.50 -12.36 4.44
N LEU A 130 -8.23 -13.10 3.60
CA LEU A 130 -9.12 -12.53 2.59
C LEU A 130 -10.27 -11.71 3.20
N ALA A 131 -10.79 -12.15 4.35
CA ALA A 131 -11.80 -11.41 5.11
C ALA A 131 -11.24 -10.09 5.65
N HIS A 132 -9.99 -10.07 6.11
CA HIS A 132 -9.28 -8.86 6.52
C HIS A 132 -9.11 -7.90 5.33
N GLU A 133 -8.62 -8.38 4.19
CA GLU A 133 -8.46 -7.57 2.97
C GLU A 133 -9.79 -7.00 2.47
N LEU A 134 -10.83 -7.82 2.47
CA LEU A 134 -12.17 -7.39 2.08
C LEU A 134 -12.75 -6.35 3.05
N SER A 135 -12.37 -6.39 4.33
CA SER A 135 -12.77 -5.38 5.31
C SER A 135 -12.16 -4.02 5.01
N HIS A 136 -10.93 -3.95 4.53
CA HIS A 136 -10.33 -2.70 4.02
C HIS A 136 -11.09 -2.12 2.83
N VAL A 137 -11.61 -2.99 1.93
CA VAL A 137 -12.47 -2.57 0.82
C VAL A 137 -13.75 -1.94 1.36
N GLY A 138 -14.46 -2.62 2.26
CA GLY A 138 -15.71 -2.16 2.87
C GLY A 138 -15.56 -0.86 3.67
N ASN A 139 -14.50 -0.74 4.44
CA ASN A 139 -14.17 0.43 5.25
C ASN A 139 -13.65 1.61 4.40
N ARG A 140 -13.46 1.42 3.09
CA ARG A 140 -12.87 2.39 2.16
C ARG A 140 -11.45 2.83 2.55
N ASP A 141 -10.69 1.93 3.13
CA ASP A 141 -9.29 2.14 3.51
C ASP A 141 -8.35 2.04 2.31
N ILE A 142 -8.73 1.22 1.32
CA ILE A 142 -7.92 0.96 0.12
C ILE A 142 -7.59 2.23 -0.66
N LEU A 143 -8.49 3.20 -0.73
CA LEU A 143 -8.28 4.44 -1.48
C LEU A 143 -7.13 5.26 -0.91
N ILE A 144 -7.14 5.53 0.40
CA ILE A 144 -6.09 6.35 1.02
C ILE A 144 -4.72 5.68 0.94
N GLY A 145 -4.66 4.35 1.11
CA GLY A 145 -3.43 3.56 0.95
C GLY A 145 -2.90 3.60 -0.49
N SER A 146 -3.76 3.33 -1.47
CA SER A 146 -3.39 3.31 -2.89
C SER A 146 -2.93 4.68 -3.39
N VAL A 147 -3.62 5.75 -3.01
CA VAL A 147 -3.25 7.13 -3.38
C VAL A 147 -1.94 7.52 -2.71
N ALA A 148 -1.76 7.24 -1.42
CA ALA A 148 -0.52 7.54 -0.72
C ALA A 148 0.68 6.78 -1.31
N ALA A 149 0.51 5.50 -1.68
CA ALA A 149 1.54 4.72 -2.33
C ALA A 149 1.91 5.28 -3.71
N ALA A 150 0.92 5.69 -4.51
CA ALA A 150 1.15 6.31 -5.82
C ALA A 150 1.93 7.64 -5.68
N ILE A 151 1.54 8.50 -4.73
CA ILE A 151 2.21 9.76 -4.45
C ILE A 151 3.65 9.53 -3.99
N ALA A 152 3.87 8.63 -3.03
CA ALA A 152 5.20 8.34 -2.53
C ALA A 152 6.11 7.74 -3.60
N THR A 153 5.56 6.87 -4.47
CA THR A 153 6.29 6.33 -5.63
C THR A 153 6.72 7.45 -6.58
N ALA A 154 5.82 8.40 -6.88
CA ALA A 154 6.16 9.52 -7.75
C ALA A 154 7.21 10.44 -7.13
N ILE A 155 7.11 10.76 -5.83
CA ILE A 155 8.12 11.55 -5.12
C ILE A 155 9.48 10.84 -5.17
N THR A 156 9.51 9.53 -4.94
CA THR A 156 10.73 8.72 -5.01
C THR A 156 11.31 8.72 -6.43
N TYR A 157 10.45 8.63 -7.45
CA TYR A 157 10.88 8.70 -8.85
C TYR A 157 11.48 10.07 -9.20
N LEU A 158 10.88 11.17 -8.73
CA LEU A 158 11.42 12.51 -8.90
C LEU A 158 12.80 12.67 -8.23
N ALA A 159 12.96 12.14 -7.02
CA ALA A 159 14.26 12.12 -6.34
C ALA A 159 15.31 11.35 -7.14
N TYR A 160 14.93 10.20 -7.71
CA TYR A 160 15.79 9.41 -8.58
C TYR A 160 16.17 10.16 -9.86
N MET A 161 15.21 10.79 -10.53
CA MET A 161 15.48 11.62 -11.72
C MET A 161 16.40 12.79 -11.41
N ALA A 162 16.26 13.44 -10.26
CA ALA A 162 17.16 14.50 -9.83
C ALA A 162 18.58 13.99 -9.63
N GLN A 163 18.78 12.80 -9.07
CA GLN A 163 20.09 12.16 -8.94
C GLN A 163 20.72 11.87 -10.31
N TRP A 164 19.95 11.28 -11.23
CA TRP A 164 20.43 10.99 -12.58
C TRP A 164 20.75 12.27 -13.37
N GLY A 165 19.88 13.28 -13.30
CA GLY A 165 20.13 14.59 -13.92
C GLY A 165 21.41 15.26 -13.41
N ALA A 166 21.71 15.08 -12.13
CA ALA A 166 22.91 15.58 -11.50
C ALA A 166 24.18 14.80 -11.91
N LEU A 167 24.06 13.49 -12.18
CA LEU A 167 25.18 12.65 -12.65
C LEU A 167 25.50 12.87 -14.14
N PHE A 168 24.47 13.09 -14.98
CA PHE A 168 24.63 13.21 -16.44
C PHE A 168 24.49 14.63 -16.96
N GLY A 169 23.99 15.58 -16.16
CA GLY A 169 23.71 16.98 -16.53
C GLY A 169 24.93 17.93 -16.53
N GLY A 170 26.14 17.41 -16.61
CA GLY A 170 27.36 18.11 -16.96
C GLY A 170 27.59 19.47 -16.29
N GLY A 171 27.95 19.49 -15.01
CA GLY A 171 28.25 20.72 -14.29
C GLY A 171 29.27 20.59 -13.16
N SER A 172 30.33 19.85 -13.35
CA SER A 172 31.56 20.02 -12.54
C SER A 172 32.73 19.35 -13.24
N ARG A 173 33.64 20.17 -13.71
CA ARG A 173 34.86 19.74 -14.37
C ARG A 173 35.96 19.24 -13.43
N ASP A 174 35.73 19.31 -12.13
CA ASP A 174 36.74 18.92 -11.14
C ASP A 174 36.09 18.19 -9.94
N GLY A 175 36.42 16.91 -9.80
CA GLY A 175 36.39 16.20 -8.51
C GLY A 175 35.21 15.28 -8.27
N GLU A 176 35.54 14.09 -7.72
CA GLU A 176 34.72 12.97 -7.20
C GLU A 176 33.71 13.37 -6.10
N GLY A 177 32.87 14.38 -6.33
CA GLY A 177 31.86 14.81 -5.35
C GLY A 177 30.45 14.53 -5.82
N GLN A 178 29.63 13.93 -4.97
CA GLN A 178 28.19 13.82 -5.21
C GLN A 178 27.61 15.23 -5.40
N ASN A 179 26.77 15.42 -6.44
CA ASN A 179 26.18 16.73 -6.72
C ASN A 179 25.33 17.19 -5.53
N PRO A 180 25.63 18.36 -4.91
CA PRO A 180 24.93 18.85 -3.72
C PRO A 180 23.41 19.00 -3.92
N ILE A 181 22.97 19.32 -5.16
CA ILE A 181 21.54 19.46 -5.50
C ILE A 181 20.85 18.11 -5.47
N ALA A 182 21.48 17.03 -5.95
CA ALA A 182 20.94 15.68 -5.90
C ALA A 182 20.83 15.16 -4.47
N LEU A 183 21.84 15.41 -3.65
CA LEU A 183 21.84 15.11 -2.22
C LEU A 183 20.71 15.85 -1.49
N LEU A 184 20.57 17.16 -1.76
CA LEU A 184 19.53 17.99 -1.17
C LEU A 184 18.12 17.51 -1.60
N ALA A 185 17.93 17.23 -2.89
CA ALA A 185 16.67 16.71 -3.41
C ALA A 185 16.29 15.38 -2.73
N THR A 186 17.22 14.44 -2.59
CA THR A 186 16.98 13.17 -1.92
C THR A 186 16.70 13.36 -0.43
N ALA A 187 17.46 14.23 0.25
CA ALA A 187 17.30 14.52 1.66
C ALA A 187 15.95 15.16 1.99
N LEU A 188 15.36 15.92 1.07
CA LEU A 188 14.05 16.56 1.24
C LEU A 188 12.89 15.66 0.77
N LEU A 189 13.05 14.97 -0.36
CA LEU A 189 11.96 14.21 -0.97
C LEU A 189 11.72 12.87 -0.28
N ALA A 190 12.76 12.19 0.22
CA ALA A 190 12.57 10.91 0.89
C ALA A 190 11.77 11.02 2.21
N PRO A 191 12.06 11.97 3.13
CA PRO A 191 11.21 12.20 4.29
C PRO A 191 9.78 12.61 3.96
N LEU A 192 9.58 13.38 2.89
CA LEU A 192 8.26 13.78 2.43
C LEU A 192 7.45 12.57 1.96
N ALA A 193 8.04 11.69 1.14
CA ALA A 193 7.41 10.45 0.72
C ALA A 193 7.03 9.56 1.92
N ALA A 194 7.95 9.42 2.88
CA ALA A 194 7.70 8.69 4.11
C ALA A 194 6.58 9.32 4.94
N GLY A 195 6.55 10.65 5.05
CA GLY A 195 5.50 11.39 5.76
C GLY A 195 4.11 11.19 5.15
N VAL A 196 4.01 11.24 3.82
CA VAL A 196 2.77 10.95 3.08
C VAL A 196 2.28 9.52 3.37
N LEU A 197 3.18 8.55 3.33
CA LEU A 197 2.86 7.16 3.65
C LEU A 197 2.39 7.01 5.10
N GLN A 198 3.11 7.57 6.05
CA GLN A 198 2.72 7.51 7.46
C GLN A 198 1.38 8.18 7.74
N ALA A 199 1.08 9.31 7.08
CA ALA A 199 -0.22 9.97 7.22
C ALA A 199 -1.39 9.11 6.73
N SER A 200 -1.15 8.21 5.76
CA SER A 200 -2.13 7.26 5.26
C SER A 200 -2.36 6.07 6.20
N LEU A 201 -1.40 5.78 7.09
CA LEU A 201 -1.44 4.63 7.99
C LEU A 201 -2.23 4.93 9.25
N SER A 202 -2.88 3.88 9.79
CA SER A 202 -3.58 3.98 11.06
C SER A 202 -3.69 2.60 11.71
N ARG A 203 -3.04 2.43 12.87
CA ARG A 203 -3.17 1.21 13.68
C ARG A 203 -4.63 0.87 14.00
N SER A 204 -5.47 1.90 14.21
CA SER A 204 -6.89 1.68 14.49
C SER A 204 -7.64 1.08 13.30
N ARG A 205 -7.24 1.37 12.06
CA ARG A 205 -7.85 0.75 10.86
C ARG A 205 -7.46 -0.72 10.73
N GLU A 206 -6.24 -1.08 11.05
CA GLU A 206 -5.80 -2.48 11.08
C GLU A 206 -6.61 -3.30 12.08
N PHE A 207 -6.75 -2.79 13.31
CA PHE A 207 -7.58 -3.43 14.32
C PHE A 207 -9.06 -3.48 13.93
N GLU A 208 -9.57 -2.48 13.21
CA GLU A 208 -10.94 -2.51 12.70
C GLU A 208 -11.12 -3.50 11.54
N ALA A 209 -10.13 -3.62 10.66
CA ALA A 209 -10.13 -4.64 9.61
C ALA A 209 -10.03 -6.05 10.19
N ASP A 210 -9.20 -6.27 11.22
CA ASP A 210 -9.13 -7.53 11.97
C ASP A 210 -10.49 -7.88 12.59
N ARG A 211 -11.14 -6.91 13.23
CA ARG A 211 -12.46 -7.06 13.84
C ARG A 211 -13.52 -7.41 12.80
N SER A 212 -13.60 -6.63 11.73
CA SER A 212 -14.59 -6.81 10.67
C SER A 212 -14.37 -8.13 9.93
N GLY A 213 -13.11 -8.49 9.65
CA GLY A 213 -12.76 -9.78 9.05
C GLY A 213 -13.13 -10.97 9.93
N ALA A 214 -12.85 -10.89 11.24
CA ALA A 214 -13.23 -11.93 12.18
C ALA A 214 -14.76 -12.09 12.30
N ARG A 215 -15.53 -10.99 12.22
CA ARG A 215 -17.00 -11.04 12.15
C ARG A 215 -17.52 -11.72 10.90
N LEU A 216 -16.91 -11.45 9.73
CA LEU A 216 -17.29 -12.09 8.47
C LEU A 216 -17.05 -13.60 8.48
N VAL A 217 -15.98 -14.05 9.13
CA VAL A 217 -15.63 -15.47 9.25
C VAL A 217 -16.35 -16.14 10.42
N GLY A 218 -16.82 -15.37 11.42
CA GLY A 218 -17.41 -15.86 12.67
C GLY A 218 -16.38 -16.25 13.73
N THR A 219 -15.08 -16.10 13.46
CA THR A 219 -13.97 -16.37 14.39
C THR A 219 -12.71 -15.62 14.00
N GLY A 220 -11.87 -15.26 14.99
CA GLY A 220 -10.58 -14.60 14.74
C GLY A 220 -9.41 -15.59 14.57
N GLU A 221 -9.57 -16.87 14.85
CA GLU A 221 -8.47 -17.83 14.90
C GLU A 221 -7.80 -18.09 13.52
N PRO A 222 -8.53 -18.19 12.39
CA PRO A 222 -7.91 -18.34 11.08
C PRO A 222 -6.92 -17.22 10.75
N LEU A 223 -7.33 -15.97 10.94
CA LEU A 223 -6.46 -14.81 10.75
C LEU A 223 -5.29 -14.79 11.74
N ALA A 224 -5.52 -15.14 13.01
CA ALA A 224 -4.47 -15.17 14.02
C ALA A 224 -3.36 -16.18 13.65
N ARG A 225 -3.74 -17.38 13.20
CA ARG A 225 -2.79 -18.41 12.73
C ARG A 225 -2.03 -17.93 11.48
N ALA A 226 -2.77 -17.38 10.51
CA ALA A 226 -2.17 -16.83 9.30
C ALA A 226 -1.12 -15.76 9.62
N LEU A 227 -1.43 -14.76 10.45
CA LEU A 227 -0.52 -13.67 10.81
C LEU A 227 0.80 -14.19 11.42
N LEU A 228 0.75 -15.21 12.27
CA LEU A 228 1.97 -15.82 12.84
C LEU A 228 2.83 -16.53 11.78
N LYS A 229 2.21 -17.17 10.79
CA LYS A 229 2.93 -17.79 9.65
C LYS A 229 3.52 -16.72 8.74
N LEU A 230 2.72 -15.72 8.38
CA LEU A 230 3.13 -14.63 7.49
C LEU A 230 4.31 -13.84 8.04
N GLU A 231 4.30 -13.51 9.34
CA GLU A 231 5.42 -12.80 9.97
C GLU A 231 6.72 -13.59 9.93
N ARG A 232 6.66 -14.91 10.18
CA ARG A 232 7.82 -15.80 10.04
C ARG A 232 8.32 -15.83 8.61
N GLY A 233 7.42 -15.98 7.64
CA GLY A 233 7.75 -15.96 6.22
C GLY A 233 8.38 -14.64 5.76
N ALA A 234 7.85 -13.51 6.20
CA ALA A 234 8.38 -12.18 5.86
C ALA A 234 9.80 -11.94 6.41
N ARG A 235 10.16 -12.58 7.52
CA ARG A 235 11.53 -12.50 8.10
C ARG A 235 12.54 -13.36 7.35
N THR A 236 12.11 -14.45 6.75
CA THR A 236 12.99 -15.47 6.16
C THR A 236 13.09 -15.39 4.64
N ILE A 237 12.02 -14.97 3.98
CA ILE A 237 11.92 -14.91 2.52
C ILE A 237 11.96 -13.44 2.09
N PRO A 238 13.02 -12.97 1.39
CA PRO A 238 13.08 -11.60 0.92
C PRO A 238 12.05 -11.33 -0.18
N MET A 239 11.47 -10.14 -0.20
CA MET A 239 10.58 -9.67 -1.26
C MET A 239 11.17 -8.44 -1.93
N ASP A 240 11.15 -8.40 -3.26
CA ASP A 240 11.57 -7.22 -4.02
C ASP A 240 10.39 -6.28 -4.22
N VAL A 241 10.17 -5.43 -3.23
CA VAL A 241 9.08 -4.45 -3.22
C VAL A 241 9.62 -3.07 -2.88
N GLN A 242 9.09 -2.05 -3.56
CA GLN A 242 9.44 -0.67 -3.21
C GLN A 242 8.85 -0.30 -1.83
N PRO A 243 9.59 0.47 -1.00
CA PRO A 243 9.11 0.87 0.34
C PRO A 243 7.73 1.53 0.32
N ALA A 244 7.41 2.29 -0.73
CA ALA A 244 6.12 2.94 -0.92
C ALA A 244 4.95 1.94 -1.06
N GLN A 245 5.21 0.74 -1.55
CA GLN A 245 4.19 -0.30 -1.76
C GLN A 245 4.11 -1.26 -0.58
N ALA A 246 5.17 -1.37 0.22
CA ALA A 246 5.26 -2.28 1.36
C ALA A 246 4.10 -2.12 2.37
N GLN A 247 3.55 -0.93 2.48
CA GLN A 247 2.45 -0.63 3.39
C GLN A 247 1.09 -1.22 2.97
N ALA A 248 0.90 -1.60 1.71
CA ALA A 248 -0.34 -2.20 1.23
C ALA A 248 -0.48 -3.67 1.65
N TYR A 249 0.61 -4.33 2.02
CA TYR A 249 0.63 -5.74 2.37
C TYR A 249 0.22 -5.98 3.82
N ILE A 250 -0.43 -7.11 4.11
CA ILE A 250 -0.95 -7.48 5.45
C ILE A 250 0.13 -7.60 6.53
N VAL A 251 1.35 -7.99 6.15
CA VAL A 251 2.56 -7.92 6.99
C VAL A 251 3.66 -7.17 6.26
N ASN A 252 4.52 -6.46 7.00
CA ASN A 252 5.58 -5.66 6.40
C ASN A 252 6.60 -6.54 5.65
N PRO A 253 6.66 -6.49 4.31
CA PRO A 253 7.55 -7.33 3.52
C PRO A 253 9.04 -6.96 3.67
N LEU A 254 9.35 -5.80 4.27
CA LEU A 254 10.72 -5.31 4.48
C LEU A 254 11.29 -5.72 5.84
N SER A 255 10.57 -6.48 6.66
CA SER A 255 10.96 -6.83 8.03
C SER A 255 12.26 -7.65 8.13
N GLY A 256 12.65 -8.35 7.06
CA GLY A 256 13.91 -9.12 6.95
C GLY A 256 15.10 -8.36 6.34
N ARG A 257 14.92 -7.13 5.87
CA ARG A 257 15.96 -6.36 5.18
C ARG A 257 16.56 -5.26 6.07
N ARG A 258 17.89 -5.04 5.98
CA ARG A 258 18.55 -3.83 6.49
C ARG A 258 18.29 -2.67 5.51
N VAL A 259 17.10 -2.12 5.52
CA VAL A 259 16.78 -0.92 4.74
C VAL A 259 17.04 0.29 5.64
N GLN A 260 17.85 1.25 5.16
CA GLN A 260 17.96 2.55 5.84
C GLN A 260 16.56 3.15 5.99
N PHE A 261 16.21 3.57 7.22
CA PHE A 261 14.88 4.08 7.54
C PHE A 261 13.73 3.06 7.57
N ALA A 262 14.00 1.75 7.63
CA ALA A 262 12.93 0.72 7.71
C ALA A 262 11.91 0.98 8.84
N ASN A 263 12.34 1.62 9.95
CA ASN A 263 11.46 2.00 11.05
C ASN A 263 10.42 3.07 10.67
N LEU A 264 10.70 3.91 9.65
CA LEU A 264 9.76 4.92 9.15
C LEU A 264 8.62 4.29 8.29
N PHE A 265 8.80 3.06 7.85
CA PHE A 265 7.84 2.32 7.02
C PHE A 265 7.11 1.20 7.78
N ARG A 266 7.15 1.20 9.12
CA ARG A 266 6.35 0.27 9.93
C ARG A 266 4.89 0.69 9.88
N SER A 267 4.12 -0.04 9.06
CA SER A 267 2.73 0.27 8.73
C SER A 267 1.72 -0.42 9.65
N HIS A 268 2.03 -1.60 10.16
CA HIS A 268 1.08 -2.42 10.91
C HIS A 268 1.40 -2.45 12.41
N PRO A 269 0.38 -2.65 13.27
CA PRO A 269 0.58 -2.98 14.67
C PRO A 269 1.41 -4.27 14.80
N PRO A 270 2.08 -4.49 15.95
CA PRO A 270 2.74 -5.77 16.23
C PRO A 270 1.78 -6.95 16.02
N THR A 271 2.26 -7.99 15.36
CA THR A 271 1.46 -9.21 15.10
C THR A 271 0.93 -9.81 16.40
N GLU A 272 1.73 -9.78 17.46
CA GLU A 272 1.35 -10.27 18.78
C GLU A 272 0.11 -9.55 19.33
N ASP A 273 0.03 -8.23 19.19
CA ASP A 273 -1.12 -7.43 19.62
C ASP A 273 -2.38 -7.76 18.81
N ARG A 274 -2.23 -7.96 17.49
CA ARG A 274 -3.34 -8.35 16.60
C ARG A 274 -3.87 -9.74 16.99
N VAL A 275 -2.96 -10.71 17.13
CA VAL A 275 -3.30 -12.11 17.53
C VAL A 275 -3.98 -12.14 18.89
N ALA A 276 -3.44 -11.41 19.88
CA ALA A 276 -4.04 -11.35 21.22
C ALA A 276 -5.49 -10.85 21.18
N ARG A 277 -5.77 -9.79 20.41
CA ARG A 277 -7.13 -9.23 20.25
C ARG A 277 -8.08 -10.17 19.51
N LEU A 278 -7.61 -10.82 18.45
CA LEU A 278 -8.40 -11.80 17.69
C LEU A 278 -8.82 -12.97 18.57
N ARG A 279 -7.91 -13.52 19.38
CA ARG A 279 -8.17 -14.63 20.30
C ARG A 279 -8.99 -14.24 21.53
N ALA A 280 -8.84 -13.01 22.01
CA ALA A 280 -9.64 -12.49 23.11
C ALA A 280 -11.13 -12.26 22.74
N GLY A 281 -11.51 -12.43 21.46
CA GLY A 281 -12.89 -12.26 21.03
C GLY A 281 -13.39 -10.81 21.06
N THR A 282 -12.49 -9.81 21.10
CA THR A 282 -12.85 -8.38 21.14
C THR A 282 -13.54 -7.89 19.86
N TRP A 283 -13.69 -8.74 18.87
CA TRP A 283 -14.40 -8.51 17.62
C TRP A 283 -15.92 -8.78 17.71
N VAL A 284 -16.39 -9.43 18.75
CA VAL A 284 -17.81 -9.76 18.96
C VAL A 284 -18.63 -8.54 19.40
N SER A 285 -18.01 -7.60 20.12
CA SER A 285 -18.66 -6.40 20.68
C SER A 285 -18.80 -5.24 19.70
#